data_82998255b913e3853f1ed976c8e317d1
#
_entry.id   82998255b913e3853f1ed976c8e317d1
#
_cell.length_a   1.000
_cell.length_b   1.000
_cell.length_c   1.000
_cell.angle_alpha   90.00
_cell.angle_beta   90.00
_cell.angle_gamma   90.00
#
_symmetry.space_group_name_H-M   'P 1'
#
loop_
_entity.id
_entity.type
_entity.pdbx_description
1 polymer ?
#
loop_
_entity_poly.entity_id
_entity_poly.type
_entity_poly.pdbx_seq_one_letter_code
_entity_poly.pdbx_strand_id
1 'polypeptide(L)'
;VDQAFDAYRQIEKEAFELMQKKNHDYGEAWRDMRVSSLTDLILSKVLRIKQIEDNAGLTLVSEGIEGNYFDMLNYSVFALIHLK
;
A
#
# COMPACT_ATOMS: atom_id res chain seq x y z
N VAL A 1 -6.68 -14.06 20.44
CA VAL A 1 -5.28 -13.83 20.12
C VAL A 1 -4.92 -14.52 18.83
N ASP A 2 -5.21 -15.81 18.71
CA ASP A 2 -4.86 -16.57 17.51
C ASP A 2 -5.59 -16.04 16.27
N GLN A 3 -6.85 -15.65 16.40
CA GLN A 3 -7.63 -15.10 15.31
C GLN A 3 -7.06 -13.78 14.80
N ALA A 4 -6.58 -12.93 15.71
CA ALA A 4 -5.98 -11.66 15.33
C ALA A 4 -4.67 -11.88 14.58
N PHE A 5 -3.86 -12.84 15.02
CA PHE A 5 -2.60 -13.16 14.34
C PHE A 5 -2.85 -13.78 12.97
N ASP A 6 -3.86 -14.65 12.87
CA ASP A 6 -4.23 -15.26 11.59
C ASP A 6 -4.71 -14.22 10.60
N ALA A 7 -5.53 -13.26 11.05
CA ALA A 7 -6.00 -12.17 10.21
C ALA A 7 -4.84 -11.29 9.74
N TYR A 8 -3.91 -10.97 10.64
CA TYR A 8 -2.72 -10.20 10.29
C TYR A 8 -1.89 -10.90 9.21
N ARG A 9 -1.65 -12.20 9.39
CA ARG A 9 -0.87 -12.98 8.42
C ARG A 9 -1.57 -13.07 7.07
N GLN A 10 -2.89 -13.16 7.06
CA GLN A 10 -3.65 -13.19 5.82
C GLN A 10 -3.47 -11.87 5.06
N ILE A 11 -3.51 -10.74 5.75
CA ILE A 11 -3.29 -9.43 5.13
C ILE A 11 -1.86 -9.31 4.59
N GLU A 12 -0.86 -9.78 5.35
CA GLU A 12 0.52 -9.80 4.88
C GLU A 12 0.66 -10.59 3.57
N LYS A 13 0.00 -11.74 3.50
CA LYS A 13 0.03 -12.59 2.32
C LYS A 13 -0.59 -11.89 1.11
N GLU A 14 -1.76 -11.27 1.31
CA GLU A 14 -2.44 -10.55 0.23
C GLU A 14 -1.59 -9.36 -0.25
N ALA A 15 -1.00 -8.61 0.67
CA ALA A 15 -0.12 -7.49 0.33
C ALA A 15 1.09 -7.96 -0.47
N PHE A 16 1.70 -9.07 -0.05
CA PHE A 16 2.86 -9.64 -0.73
C PHE A 16 2.50 -10.09 -2.15
N GLU A 17 1.38 -10.77 -2.32
CA GLU A 17 0.92 -11.21 -3.64
C GLU A 17 0.65 -10.03 -4.56
N LEU A 18 0.03 -8.97 -4.05
CA LEU A 18 -0.22 -7.76 -4.81
C LEU A 18 1.09 -7.10 -5.23
N MET A 19 2.04 -7.01 -4.32
CA MET A 19 3.37 -6.45 -4.60
C MET A 19 4.08 -7.24 -5.70
N GLN A 20 4.00 -8.56 -5.66
CA GLN A 20 4.60 -9.41 -6.69
C GLN A 20 4.00 -9.13 -8.06
N LYS A 21 2.69 -8.98 -8.14
CA LYS A 21 2.00 -8.66 -9.40
C LYS A 21 2.42 -7.30 -9.93
N LYS A 22 2.51 -6.30 -9.06
CA LYS A 22 2.93 -4.95 -9.47
C LYS A 22 4.38 -4.93 -9.92
N ASN A 23 5.26 -5.66 -9.24
CA ASN A 23 6.66 -5.78 -9.65
C ASN A 23 6.80 -6.45 -11.01
N HIS A 24 5.96 -7.43 -11.30
CA HIS A 24 5.95 -8.08 -12.60
C HIS A 24 5.65 -7.06 -13.72
N ASP A 25 4.70 -6.16 -13.47
CA ASP A 25 4.24 -5.19 -14.48
C ASP A 25 5.16 -3.98 -14.57
N TYR A 26 5.64 -3.46 -13.45
CA TYR A 26 6.32 -2.17 -13.36
C TYR A 26 7.79 -2.28 -12.96
N GLY A 27 8.28 -3.48 -12.63
CA GLY A 27 9.62 -3.66 -12.11
C GLY A 27 9.70 -3.15 -10.66
N GLU A 28 10.95 -3.05 -10.17
CA GLU A 28 11.21 -2.65 -8.79
C GLU A 28 11.65 -1.19 -8.72
N ALA A 29 10.86 -0.29 -9.32
CA ALA A 29 11.19 1.13 -9.37
C ALA A 29 11.43 1.74 -7.98
N TRP A 30 10.79 1.19 -6.95
CA TRP A 30 10.94 1.67 -5.58
C TRP A 30 12.38 1.56 -5.06
N ARG A 31 13.21 0.69 -5.65
CA ARG A 31 14.62 0.54 -5.22
C ARG A 31 15.43 1.79 -5.50
N ASP A 32 15.07 2.54 -6.52
CA ASP A 32 15.77 3.77 -6.90
C ASP A 32 15.14 5.02 -6.27
N MET A 33 14.06 4.85 -5.50
CA MET A 33 13.38 5.97 -4.86
C MET A 33 14.02 6.29 -3.51
N ARG A 34 14.01 7.58 -3.17
CA ARG A 34 14.41 8.00 -1.83
C ARG A 34 13.29 7.69 -0.83
N VAL A 35 13.67 7.49 0.44
CA VAL A 35 12.69 7.26 1.50
C VAL A 35 11.66 8.40 1.54
N SER A 36 12.10 9.65 1.38
CA SER A 36 11.18 10.80 1.36
C SER A 36 10.14 10.70 0.24
N SER A 37 10.50 10.14 -0.90
CA SER A 37 9.54 9.92 -2.00
C SER A 37 8.50 8.88 -1.63
N LEU A 38 8.92 7.81 -0.96
CA LEU A 38 7.99 6.80 -0.45
C LEU A 38 7.06 7.38 0.60
N THR A 39 7.57 8.25 1.46
CA THR A 39 6.75 8.96 2.45
C THR A 39 5.68 9.80 1.77
N ASP A 40 6.05 10.52 0.71
CA ASP A 40 5.11 11.34 -0.06
C ASP A 40 4.02 10.47 -0.72
N LEU A 41 4.39 9.30 -1.22
CA LEU A 41 3.41 8.36 -1.78
C LEU A 41 2.42 7.89 -0.71
N ILE A 42 2.92 7.55 0.48
CA ILE A 42 2.06 7.15 1.59
C ILE A 42 1.09 8.28 1.95
N LEU A 43 1.59 9.50 2.05
CA LEU A 43 0.74 10.66 2.33
C LEU A 43 -0.34 10.83 1.26
N SER A 44 0.02 10.67 -0.02
CA SER A 44 -0.94 10.80 -1.11
C SER A 44 -2.06 9.77 -1.00
N LYS A 45 -1.72 8.56 -0.54
CA LYS A 45 -2.72 7.50 -0.34
C LYS A 45 -3.65 7.82 0.84
N VAL A 46 -3.12 8.36 1.93
CA VAL A 46 -3.95 8.82 3.05
C VAL A 46 -4.96 9.86 2.57
N LEU A 47 -4.49 10.86 1.83
CA LEU A 47 -5.37 11.92 1.33
C LEU A 47 -6.41 11.37 0.36
N ARG A 48 -6.04 10.39 -0.47
CA ARG A 48 -6.97 9.74 -1.37
C ARG A 48 -8.06 9.00 -0.60
N ILE A 49 -7.69 8.27 0.44
CA ILE A 49 -8.66 7.55 1.29
C ILE A 49 -9.65 8.55 1.90
N LYS A 50 -9.15 9.67 2.42
CA LYS A 50 -10.04 10.68 3.00
C LYS A 50 -11.02 11.24 1.96
N GLN A 51 -10.57 11.47 0.74
CA GLN A 51 -11.44 11.93 -0.34
C GLN A 51 -12.52 10.90 -0.66
N ILE A 52 -12.16 9.61 -0.71
CA ILE A 52 -13.12 8.54 -0.97
C ILE A 52 -14.14 8.46 0.17
N GLU A 53 -13.68 8.54 1.41
CA GLU A 53 -14.58 8.54 2.58
C GLU A 53 -15.55 9.71 2.55
N ASP A 54 -15.06 10.90 2.19
CA ASP A 54 -15.87 12.11 2.07
C ASP A 54 -16.90 12.00 0.93
N ASN A 55 -16.63 11.17 -0.04
CA ASN A 55 -17.52 10.90 -1.18
C ASN A 55 -18.32 9.59 -0.99
N ALA A 56 -18.66 9.27 0.25
CA ALA A 56 -19.47 8.10 0.61
C ALA A 56 -18.87 6.76 0.11
N GLY A 57 -17.55 6.68 -0.01
CA GLY A 57 -16.85 5.47 -0.42
C GLY A 57 -16.86 5.21 -1.92
N LEU A 58 -17.33 6.16 -2.74
CA LEU A 58 -17.48 5.97 -4.18
C LEU A 58 -16.26 6.43 -4.95
N THR A 59 -15.84 5.62 -5.94
CA THR A 59 -14.82 6.00 -6.92
C THR A 59 -15.31 5.62 -8.32
N LEU A 60 -14.82 6.34 -9.33
CA LEU A 60 -15.17 6.04 -10.72
C LEU A 60 -14.03 5.32 -11.46
N VAL A 61 -12.79 5.72 -11.23
CA VAL A 61 -11.65 5.20 -12.01
C VAL A 61 -10.45 4.82 -11.15
N SER A 62 -10.47 5.08 -9.87
CA SER A 62 -9.33 4.79 -8.99
C SER A 62 -9.62 3.58 -8.10
N GLU A 63 -8.55 3.04 -7.50
CA GLU A 63 -8.69 2.00 -6.50
C GLU A 63 -9.55 2.48 -5.34
N GLY A 64 -10.26 1.54 -4.70
CA GLY A 64 -11.04 1.83 -3.51
C GLY A 64 -10.17 1.98 -2.27
N ILE A 65 -10.82 2.09 -1.11
CA ILE A 65 -10.14 2.30 0.17
C ILE A 65 -9.16 1.16 0.46
N GLU A 66 -9.57 -0.07 0.27
CA GLU A 66 -8.74 -1.25 0.55
C GLU A 66 -7.45 -1.23 -0.26
N GLY A 67 -7.55 -0.99 -1.57
CA GLY A 67 -6.38 -0.94 -2.46
C GLY A 67 -5.38 0.13 -2.05
N ASN A 68 -5.88 1.28 -1.62
CA ASN A 68 -5.01 2.36 -1.12
C ASN A 68 -4.29 1.97 0.17
N TYR A 69 -4.96 1.26 1.08
CA TYR A 69 -4.31 0.76 2.29
C TYR A 69 -3.24 -0.28 1.97
N PHE A 70 -3.48 -1.19 1.02
CA PHE A 70 -2.46 -2.15 0.61
C PHE A 70 -1.24 -1.45 0.02
N ASP A 71 -1.44 -0.42 -0.79
CA ASP A 71 -0.33 0.36 -1.32
C ASP A 71 0.49 1.02 -0.20
N MET A 72 -0.19 1.58 0.80
CA MET A 72 0.48 2.19 1.95
C MET A 72 1.34 1.17 2.69
N LEU A 73 0.80 -0.03 2.90
CA LEU A 73 1.53 -1.10 3.57
C LEU A 73 2.80 -1.46 2.79
N ASN A 74 2.69 -1.66 1.49
CA ASN A 74 3.82 -2.04 0.66
C ASN A 74 4.85 -0.92 0.56
N TYR A 75 4.43 0.34 0.42
CA TYR A 75 5.37 1.47 0.44
C TYR A 75 6.10 1.57 1.77
N SER A 76 5.41 1.27 2.87
CA SER A 76 6.04 1.26 4.19
C SER A 76 7.10 0.18 4.30
N VAL A 77 6.82 -1.01 3.76
CA VAL A 77 7.80 -2.10 3.70
C VAL A 77 9.01 -1.68 2.88
N PHE A 78 8.80 -1.06 1.72
CA PHE A 78 9.90 -0.58 0.87
C PHE A 78 10.76 0.45 1.60
N ALA A 79 10.12 1.37 2.30
CA ALA A 79 10.85 2.37 3.09
C ALA A 79 11.69 1.70 4.18
N LEU A 80 11.13 0.70 4.86
CA LEU A 80 11.85 -0.04 5.89
C LEU A 80 13.05 -0.79 5.31
N ILE A 81 12.91 -1.36 4.12
CA ILE A 81 14.03 -2.02 3.43
C ILE A 81 15.15 -1.02 3.17
N HIS A 82 14.81 0.18 2.70
CA HIS A 82 15.81 1.23 2.45
C HIS A 82 16.54 1.67 3.72
N LEU A 83 15.84 1.66 4.86
CA LEU A 83 16.41 2.08 6.13
C LEU A 83 17.29 1.01 6.79
N LYS A 84 17.20 -0.21 6.35
CA LYS A 84 18.04 -1.31 6.84
C LYS A 84 19.29 -1.46 6.00
#